data_73e70990f7b6322865a22c0e1051eb57
#
_entry.id   73e70990f7b6322865a22c0e1051eb57
#
_cell.length_a   1.000
_cell.length_b   1.000
_cell.length_c   1.000
_cell.angle_alpha   90.00
_cell.angle_beta   90.00
_cell.angle_gamma   90.00
#
_symmetry.space_group_name_H-M   'P 1'
#
loop_
_entity.id
_entity.type
_entity.pdbx_description
1 polymer ?
#
loop_
_entity_poly.entity_id
_entity_poly.type
_entity_poly.pdbx_seq_one_letter_code
_entity_poly.pdbx_strand_id
1 'polypeptide(L)'
;MELSGDEIMVMERVSIVADATKVVGLCEAFATLMGPTRAERGCLRCELYRAWQGTNTLLLEGLWKTKEDMVRHLQSDRYKSFLQLVETSTSPPIIEFFFVLQSRGLQMVEEVREKLA
;
A
#
# COMPACT_ATOMS: atom_id res chain seq x y z
N MET A 1 2.59 -28.04 -0.94
CA MET A 1 3.82 -27.44 -0.43
C MET A 1 3.49 -26.12 0.24
N GLU A 2 3.82 -25.97 1.48
CA GLU A 2 3.62 -24.72 2.20
C GLU A 2 4.72 -23.73 1.80
N LEU A 3 4.33 -22.49 1.57
CA LEU A 3 5.30 -21.41 1.37
C LEU A 3 5.88 -21.01 2.72
N SER A 4 7.19 -20.79 2.77
CA SER A 4 7.81 -20.21 3.96
C SER A 4 7.34 -18.76 4.09
N GLY A 5 7.41 -18.19 5.29
CA GLY A 5 7.09 -16.79 5.51
C GLY A 5 7.90 -15.84 4.65
N ASP A 6 9.09 -16.26 4.22
CA ASP A 6 10.02 -15.48 3.39
C ASP A 6 9.59 -15.42 1.94
N GLU A 7 8.73 -16.33 1.50
CA GLU A 7 8.25 -16.39 0.11
C GLU A 7 6.91 -15.72 -0.09
N ILE A 8 6.28 -15.28 0.99
CA ILE A 8 4.97 -14.65 0.95
C ILE A 8 5.13 -13.15 0.82
N MET A 9 4.57 -12.60 -0.26
CA MET A 9 4.49 -11.15 -0.43
C MET A 9 3.55 -10.56 0.61
N VAL A 10 3.80 -9.32 1.00
CA VAL A 10 2.93 -8.59 1.93
C VAL A 10 2.53 -7.26 1.30
N MET A 11 1.24 -6.98 1.30
CA MET A 11 0.73 -5.68 0.88
C MET A 11 0.29 -4.88 2.10
N GLU A 12 0.81 -3.68 2.22
CA GLU A 12 0.33 -2.70 3.18
C GLU A 12 -0.66 -1.78 2.48
N ARG A 13 -1.80 -1.55 3.10
CA ARG A 13 -2.80 -0.60 2.61
C ARG A 13 -3.15 0.36 3.72
N VAL A 14 -3.00 1.65 3.45
CA VAL A 14 -3.33 2.71 4.40
C VAL A 14 -4.35 3.64 3.76
N SER A 15 -5.49 3.82 4.41
CA SER A 15 -6.54 4.73 3.96
C SER A 15 -6.68 5.86 4.97
N ILE A 16 -6.68 7.09 4.49
CA ILE A 16 -6.89 8.29 5.29
C ILE A 16 -7.88 9.21 4.60
N VAL A 17 -8.50 10.08 5.39
CA VAL A 17 -9.34 11.15 4.87
C VAL A 17 -8.65 12.47 5.15
N ALA A 18 -8.32 13.21 4.09
CA ALA A 18 -7.65 14.50 4.21
C ALA A 18 -8.68 15.63 4.35
N ASP A 19 -8.26 16.71 5.02
CA ASP A 19 -9.00 17.96 4.96
C ASP A 19 -8.97 18.49 3.52
N ALA A 20 -10.12 18.96 3.02
CA ALA A 20 -10.24 19.43 1.64
C ALA A 20 -9.23 20.52 1.29
N THR A 21 -8.87 21.36 2.25
CA THR A 21 -7.92 22.46 2.05
C THR A 21 -6.46 22.00 2.07
N LYS A 22 -6.20 20.77 2.54
CA LYS A 22 -4.84 20.25 2.76
C LYS A 22 -4.50 19.06 1.86
N VAL A 23 -5.47 18.54 1.11
CA VAL A 23 -5.28 17.28 0.37
C VAL A 23 -4.13 17.35 -0.64
N VAL A 24 -3.98 18.47 -1.35
CA VAL A 24 -2.91 18.62 -2.36
C VAL A 24 -1.54 18.62 -1.69
N GLY A 25 -1.38 19.44 -0.64
CA GLY A 25 -0.12 19.49 0.11
C GLY A 25 0.24 18.15 0.75
N LEU A 26 -0.78 17.44 1.23
CA LEU A 26 -0.58 16.12 1.83
C LEU A 26 -0.13 15.09 0.78
N CYS A 27 -0.73 15.12 -0.42
CA CYS A 27 -0.27 14.28 -1.53
C CYS A 27 1.18 14.55 -1.89
N GLU A 28 1.58 15.83 -1.93
CA GLU A 28 2.96 16.22 -2.21
C GLU A 28 3.91 15.71 -1.11
N ALA A 29 3.50 15.82 0.16
CA ALA A 29 4.29 15.34 1.28
C ALA A 29 4.49 13.82 1.22
N PHE A 30 3.43 13.06 0.93
CA PHE A 30 3.55 11.61 0.72
C PHE A 30 4.46 11.30 -0.46
N ALA A 31 4.35 12.03 -1.55
CA ALA A 31 5.16 11.82 -2.75
C ALA A 31 6.67 11.93 -2.45
N THR A 32 7.07 12.81 -1.54
CA THR A 32 8.49 12.95 -1.16
C THR A 32 9.04 11.69 -0.49
N LEU A 33 8.17 10.90 0.16
CA LEU A 33 8.56 9.65 0.83
C LEU A 33 8.53 8.46 -0.13
N MET A 34 7.73 8.53 -1.19
CA MET A 34 7.50 7.40 -2.08
C MET A 34 8.71 7.04 -2.92
N GLY A 35 9.42 8.02 -3.46
CA GLY A 35 10.63 7.78 -4.24
C GLY A 35 11.67 6.95 -3.46
N PRO A 36 12.09 7.44 -2.29
CA PRO A 36 13.00 6.67 -1.44
C PRO A 36 12.44 5.31 -0.99
N THR A 37 11.13 5.22 -0.74
CA THR A 37 10.51 3.94 -0.36
C THR A 37 10.61 2.93 -1.51
N ARG A 38 10.39 3.37 -2.75
CA ARG A 38 10.53 2.49 -3.92
C ARG A 38 11.94 1.95 -4.09
N ALA A 39 12.94 2.66 -3.58
CA ALA A 39 14.33 2.24 -3.63
C ALA A 39 14.71 1.28 -2.49
N GLU A 40 13.86 1.08 -1.49
CA GLU A 40 14.13 0.17 -0.40
C GLU A 40 14.15 -1.28 -0.89
N ARG A 41 15.02 -2.07 -0.28
CA ARG A 41 15.14 -3.49 -0.59
C ARG A 41 13.80 -4.19 -0.43
N GLY A 42 13.39 -4.91 -1.46
CA GLY A 42 12.15 -5.70 -1.44
C GLY A 42 10.88 -4.93 -1.71
N CYS A 43 10.95 -3.62 -1.96
CA CYS A 43 9.78 -2.86 -2.37
C CYS A 43 9.46 -3.17 -3.83
N LEU A 44 8.33 -3.83 -4.06
CA LEU A 44 7.88 -4.17 -5.41
C LEU A 44 6.99 -3.09 -6.00
N ARG A 45 6.25 -2.37 -5.13
CA ARG A 45 5.35 -1.30 -5.55
C ARG A 45 5.09 -0.37 -4.37
N CYS A 46 4.95 0.91 -4.67
CA CYS A 46 4.54 1.92 -3.71
C CYS A 46 3.75 2.98 -4.47
N GLU A 47 2.46 3.09 -4.21
CA GLU A 47 1.57 3.95 -4.96
C GLU A 47 0.62 4.71 -4.04
N LEU A 48 0.26 5.92 -4.48
CA LEU A 48 -0.74 6.78 -3.85
C LEU A 48 -1.91 6.95 -4.80
N TYR A 49 -3.10 6.74 -4.28
CA TYR A 49 -4.35 6.91 -5.04
C TYR A 49 -5.25 7.89 -4.31
N ARG A 50 -6.05 8.61 -5.05
CA ARG A 50 -7.11 9.47 -4.53
C ARG A 50 -8.44 8.93 -5.02
N ALA A 51 -9.43 8.87 -4.13
CA ALA A 51 -10.76 8.41 -4.48
C ALA A 51 -11.36 9.28 -5.58
N TRP A 52 -12.01 8.65 -6.55
CA TRP A 52 -12.60 9.31 -7.71
C TRP A 52 -13.73 10.27 -7.34
N GLN A 53 -14.58 9.86 -6.40
CA GLN A 53 -15.79 10.61 -6.07
C GLN A 53 -15.85 11.08 -4.62
N GLY A 54 -16.18 12.37 -4.46
CA GLY A 54 -16.86 12.96 -3.30
C GLY A 54 -16.11 13.01 -1.98
N THR A 55 -15.00 12.33 -1.83
CA THR A 55 -14.24 12.33 -0.59
C THR A 55 -12.79 12.65 -0.87
N ASN A 56 -12.13 13.26 0.11
CA ASN A 56 -10.69 13.47 0.05
C ASN A 56 -9.97 12.27 0.66
N THR A 57 -10.41 11.08 0.28
CA THR A 57 -9.82 9.83 0.72
C THR A 57 -8.59 9.53 -0.11
N LEU A 58 -7.48 9.28 0.59
CA LEU A 58 -6.23 8.86 0.00
C LEU A 58 -5.96 7.42 0.40
N LEU A 59 -5.50 6.64 -0.57
CA LEU A 59 -5.12 5.25 -0.39
C LEU A 59 -3.65 5.10 -0.75
N LEU A 60 -2.86 4.60 0.19
CA LEU A 60 -1.45 4.31 -0.04
C LEU A 60 -1.28 2.80 -0.01
N GLU A 61 -0.64 2.25 -1.04
CA GLU A 61 -0.37 0.82 -1.12
C GLU A 61 1.12 0.59 -1.30
N GLY A 62 1.67 -0.30 -0.46
CA GLY A 62 3.03 -0.80 -0.60
C GLY A 62 2.99 -2.30 -0.77
N LEU A 63 3.74 -2.83 -1.74
CA LEU A 63 3.86 -4.27 -1.94
C LEU A 63 5.32 -4.66 -1.70
N TRP A 64 5.52 -5.60 -0.78
CA TRP A 64 6.82 -6.04 -0.32
C TRP A 64 7.05 -7.49 -0.72
N LYS A 65 8.24 -7.77 -1.21
CA LYS A 65 8.61 -9.10 -1.68
C LYS A 65 8.52 -10.15 -0.58
N THR A 66 8.91 -9.78 0.65
CA THR A 66 8.91 -10.67 1.82
C THR A 66 8.42 -9.94 3.05
N LYS A 67 8.00 -10.70 4.06
CA LYS A 67 7.65 -10.15 5.37
C LYS A 67 8.86 -9.44 6.00
N GLU A 68 10.06 -9.97 5.85
CA GLU A 68 11.28 -9.37 6.39
C GLU A 68 11.54 -7.99 5.82
N ASP A 69 11.37 -7.84 4.51
CA ASP A 69 11.54 -6.55 3.85
C ASP A 69 10.52 -5.54 4.35
N MET A 70 9.26 -5.96 4.53
CA MET A 70 8.21 -5.11 5.10
C MET A 70 8.55 -4.71 6.53
N VAL A 71 8.95 -5.66 7.38
CA VAL A 71 9.31 -5.36 8.78
C VAL A 71 10.43 -4.33 8.85
N ARG A 72 11.45 -4.49 8.01
CA ARG A 72 12.55 -3.51 7.93
C ARG A 72 12.05 -2.13 7.58
N HIS A 73 11.12 -2.04 6.62
CA HIS A 73 10.48 -0.77 6.23
C HIS A 73 9.73 -0.16 7.40
N LEU A 74 8.93 -0.93 8.11
CA LEU A 74 8.14 -0.43 9.25
C LEU A 74 9.02 0.09 10.39
N GLN A 75 10.25 -0.41 10.50
CA GLN A 75 11.21 0.00 11.53
C GLN A 75 12.01 1.23 11.12
N SER A 76 11.88 1.71 9.89
CA SER A 76 12.68 2.82 9.38
C SER A 76 12.20 4.18 9.89
N ASP A 77 13.11 5.15 9.90
CA ASP A 77 12.76 6.54 10.21
C ASP A 77 11.82 7.13 9.17
N ARG A 78 11.93 6.68 7.93
CA ARG A 78 11.02 7.12 6.85
C ARG A 78 9.59 6.71 7.16
N TYR A 79 9.39 5.51 7.68
CA TYR A 79 8.04 5.07 8.07
C TYR A 79 7.49 5.88 9.24
N LYS A 80 8.36 6.28 10.17
CA LYS A 80 7.97 7.19 11.25
C LYS A 80 7.46 8.52 10.69
N SER A 81 8.14 9.09 9.71
CA SER A 81 7.69 10.30 9.03
C SER A 81 6.36 10.09 8.31
N PHE A 82 6.20 8.92 7.68
CA PHE A 82 4.95 8.52 7.03
C PHE A 82 3.79 8.48 8.04
N LEU A 83 4.00 7.88 9.20
CA LEU A 83 2.96 7.83 10.25
C LEU A 83 2.57 9.22 10.73
N GLN A 84 3.49 10.17 10.79
CA GLN A 84 3.18 11.55 11.17
C GLN A 84 2.21 12.19 10.17
N LEU A 85 2.35 11.88 8.89
CA LEU A 85 1.40 12.35 7.87
C LEU A 85 0.05 11.63 8.00
N VAL A 86 0.06 10.34 8.29
CA VAL A 86 -1.16 9.54 8.50
C VAL A 86 -1.99 10.08 9.66
N GLU A 87 -1.33 10.56 10.71
CA GLU A 87 -2.00 11.15 11.89
C GLU A 87 -2.79 12.42 11.57
N THR A 88 -2.56 13.05 10.42
CA THR A 88 -3.33 14.23 9.99
C THR A 88 -4.71 13.87 9.46
N SER A 89 -5.05 12.59 9.37
CA SER A 89 -6.36 12.14 8.90
C SER A 89 -7.48 12.73 9.75
N THR A 90 -8.55 13.19 9.09
CA THR A 90 -9.72 13.78 9.77
C THR A 90 -10.66 12.75 10.37
N SER A 91 -10.48 11.48 9.99
CA SER A 91 -11.16 10.35 10.61
C SER A 91 -10.09 9.30 10.93
N PRO A 92 -10.39 8.31 11.80
CA PRO A 92 -9.37 7.30 12.13
C PRO A 92 -8.81 6.63 10.89
N PRO A 93 -7.47 6.64 10.70
CA PRO A 93 -6.86 5.97 9.57
C PRO A 93 -7.07 4.46 9.66
N ILE A 94 -7.12 3.82 8.50
CA ILE A 94 -7.23 2.37 8.42
C ILE A 94 -5.91 1.85 7.88
N ILE A 95 -5.23 1.01 8.64
CA ILE A 95 -3.98 0.38 8.24
C ILE A 95 -4.19 -1.12 8.24
N GLU A 96 -3.95 -1.75 7.10
CA GLU A 96 -4.17 -3.18 6.92
C GLU A 96 -2.95 -3.82 6.24
N PHE A 97 -2.66 -5.05 6.62
CA PHE A 97 -1.60 -5.85 5.99
C PHE A 97 -2.22 -7.12 5.44
N PHE A 98 -1.94 -7.39 4.16
CA PHE A 98 -2.44 -8.57 3.47
C PHE A 98 -1.26 -9.47 3.10
N PHE A 99 -1.28 -10.69 3.60
CA PHE A 99 -0.26 -11.67 3.28
C PHE A 99 -0.72 -12.43 2.03
N VAL A 100 -0.01 -12.23 0.93
CA VAL A 100 -0.43 -12.69 -0.39
C VAL A 100 0.07 -14.11 -0.63
N LEU A 101 -0.85 -15.07 -0.56
CA LEU A 101 -0.51 -16.48 -0.81
C LEU A 101 -0.41 -16.78 -2.30
N GLN A 102 -1.21 -16.09 -3.12
CA GLN A 102 -1.25 -16.31 -4.55
C GLN A 102 -1.72 -15.05 -5.26
N SER A 103 -1.07 -14.74 -6.37
CA SER A 103 -1.51 -13.66 -7.26
C SER A 103 -1.80 -14.27 -8.63
N ARG A 104 -2.96 -13.94 -9.19
CA ARG A 104 -3.39 -14.40 -10.50
C ARG A 104 -3.75 -13.19 -11.36
N GLY A 105 -3.52 -13.32 -12.65
CA GLY A 105 -3.82 -12.24 -13.60
C GLY A 105 -5.00 -12.57 -14.51
N LEU A 106 -4.99 -11.99 -15.70
CA LEU A 106 -6.04 -12.15 -16.72
C LEU A 106 -6.38 -13.60 -17.00
N GLN A 107 -5.41 -14.48 -16.94
CA GLN A 107 -5.61 -15.91 -17.18
C GLN A 107 -6.67 -16.50 -16.28
N MET A 108 -6.77 -16.06 -15.03
CA MET A 108 -7.82 -16.52 -14.13
C MET A 108 -9.20 -16.13 -14.63
N VAL A 109 -9.34 -14.91 -15.16
CA VAL A 109 -10.59 -14.44 -15.75
C VAL A 109 -10.98 -15.33 -16.92
N GLU A 110 -10.03 -15.62 -17.79
CA GLU A 110 -10.26 -16.48 -18.97
C GLU A 110 -10.68 -17.89 -18.56
N GLU A 111 -10.01 -18.48 -17.58
CA GLU A 111 -10.34 -19.81 -17.05
C GLU A 111 -11.77 -19.85 -16.49
N VAL A 112 -12.15 -18.83 -15.72
CA VAL A 112 -13.47 -18.78 -15.10
C VAL A 112 -14.56 -18.59 -16.17
N ARG A 113 -14.32 -17.70 -17.13
CA ARG A 113 -15.29 -17.43 -18.20
C ARG A 113 -15.44 -18.61 -19.15
N GLU A 114 -14.38 -19.36 -19.39
CA GLU A 114 -14.41 -20.55 -20.21
C GLU A 114 -15.37 -21.62 -19.65
N LYS A 115 -15.47 -21.73 -18.33
CA LYS A 115 -16.38 -22.65 -17.64
C LYS A 115 -17.85 -22.26 -17.75
N LEU A 116 -18.15 -21.03 -18.20
CA LEU A 116 -19.51 -20.54 -18.39
C LEU A 116 -20.04 -20.81 -19.80
N ALA A 117 -19.18 -21.20 -20.70
CA ALA A 117 -19.55 -21.45 -22.09
C ALA A 117 -20.23 -22.81 -22.26
#